data_4aa573894e6bf2bf9b86ddec0cb0201e
#
_entry.id   4aa573894e6bf2bf9b86ddec0cb0201e
#
_cell.length_a   1.000
_cell.length_b   1.000
_cell.length_c   1.000
_cell.angle_alpha   90.00
_cell.angle_beta   90.00
_cell.angle_gamma   90.00
#
_symmetry.space_group_name_H-M   'P 1'
#
loop_
_entity.id
_entity.type
_entity.pdbx_description
1 polymer ?
#
loop_
_entity_poly.entity_id
_entity_poly.type
_entity_poly.pdbx_seq_one_letter_code
_entity_poly.pdbx_strand_id
1 'polypeptide(L)'
;GEKWREGLYAGNGRIGANVYGGATEERVLINDSSLYRMGRTTVVPDVSEVMPEVVNLVNDGEFLRAQKVIPDALAAKNFRPQAEYPLPLAELNLHLRHNATTSGYRRVLDMERGVATVSYNVGGTKFVRDLFVSRTDDAVVYRLSKNGNGAISCTLTVELPHRVNARTYEGVCEMPDGVTVTYDKQFVCFAARNDDTGADYGMVCKISPLGGTMRAETD
;
A
#
# COMPACT_ATOMS: atom_id res chain seq x y z
N GLY A 1 1.34 2.54 13.00
CA GLY A 1 1.61 1.10 13.10
C GLY A 1 2.85 0.72 12.29
N GLU A 2 3.55 -0.31 12.71
CA GLU A 2 4.73 -0.80 11.96
C GLU A 2 4.33 -1.76 10.84
N LYS A 3 3.15 -2.36 10.96
CA LYS A 3 2.63 -3.36 10.01
C LYS A 3 1.58 -2.73 9.12
N TRP A 4 1.56 -3.11 7.84
CA TRP A 4 0.59 -2.60 6.87
C TRP A 4 -0.88 -2.81 7.30
N ARG A 5 -1.19 -3.93 7.94
CA ARG A 5 -2.54 -4.25 8.45
C ARG A 5 -2.99 -3.40 9.63
N GLU A 6 -2.08 -2.64 10.25
CA GLU A 6 -2.37 -1.72 11.35
C GLU A 6 -2.63 -0.29 10.84
N GLY A 7 -2.47 -0.05 9.56
CA GLY A 7 -2.71 1.25 8.94
C GLY A 7 -4.20 1.61 8.87
N LEU A 8 -4.47 2.87 8.60
CA LEU A 8 -5.81 3.39 8.33
C LEU A 8 -6.01 3.44 6.83
N TYR A 9 -7.08 2.82 6.36
CA TYR A 9 -7.37 2.69 4.93
C TYR A 9 -8.39 3.72 4.47
N ALA A 10 -8.12 4.38 3.35
CA ALA A 10 -9.06 5.20 2.61
C ALA A 10 -9.03 4.80 1.14
N GLY A 11 -10.16 4.93 0.43
CA GLY A 11 -10.22 4.58 -0.98
C GLY A 11 -11.50 5.02 -1.65
N ASN A 12 -11.49 5.08 -2.99
CA ASN A 12 -12.65 5.44 -3.82
C ASN A 12 -13.17 4.28 -4.68
N GLY A 13 -12.60 3.07 -4.52
CA GLY A 13 -12.91 1.89 -5.33
C GLY A 13 -11.88 1.63 -6.43
N ARG A 14 -11.11 2.64 -6.86
CA ARG A 14 -10.00 2.54 -7.80
C ARG A 14 -8.66 2.74 -7.11
N ILE A 15 -8.49 3.88 -6.45
CA ILE A 15 -7.27 4.21 -5.71
C ILE A 15 -7.51 3.91 -4.23
N GLY A 16 -6.53 3.27 -3.60
CA GLY A 16 -6.47 3.02 -2.18
C GLY A 16 -5.23 3.65 -1.56
N ALA A 17 -5.37 4.14 -0.34
CA ALA A 17 -4.25 4.64 0.46
C ALA A 17 -4.28 4.02 1.85
N ASN A 18 -3.11 3.61 2.35
CA ASN A 18 -2.93 3.06 3.69
C ASN A 18 -1.98 3.94 4.48
N VAL A 19 -2.48 4.62 5.50
CA VAL A 19 -1.71 5.51 6.38
C VAL A 19 -1.20 4.72 7.58
N TYR A 20 0.10 4.57 7.71
CA TYR A 20 0.71 3.85 8.84
C TYR A 20 0.63 4.64 10.14
N GLY A 21 0.65 5.95 10.07
CA GLY A 21 0.41 6.83 11.21
C GLY A 21 1.61 7.05 12.12
N GLY A 22 2.84 6.91 11.65
CA GLY A 22 4.02 7.24 12.44
C GLY A 22 4.06 8.73 12.80
N ALA A 23 4.52 9.12 13.98
CA ALA A 23 4.54 10.53 14.38
C ALA A 23 5.69 11.32 13.72
N THR A 24 6.85 10.69 13.62
CA THR A 24 8.06 11.27 13.00
C THR A 24 8.33 10.68 11.63
N GLU A 25 8.15 9.37 11.51
CA GLU A 25 8.29 8.63 10.27
C GLU A 25 6.90 8.18 9.81
N GLU A 26 6.36 8.82 8.81
CA GLU A 26 5.07 8.46 8.22
C GLU A 26 5.28 7.76 6.89
N ARG A 27 4.49 6.74 6.67
CA ARG A 27 4.43 6.01 5.42
C ARG A 27 2.99 5.99 4.93
N VAL A 28 2.80 6.25 3.67
CA VAL A 28 1.50 6.10 3.00
C VAL A 28 1.68 5.22 1.79
N LEU A 29 1.15 4.01 1.87
CA LEU A 29 1.15 3.07 0.75
C LEU A 29 -0.03 3.39 -0.16
N ILE A 30 0.23 3.57 -1.45
CA ILE A 30 -0.78 3.88 -2.46
C ILE A 30 -0.91 2.71 -3.43
N ASN A 31 -2.15 2.33 -3.72
CA ASN A 31 -2.49 1.24 -4.63
C ASN A 31 -3.46 1.73 -5.69
N ASP A 32 -3.37 1.18 -6.89
CA ASP A 32 -4.37 1.29 -7.94
C ASP A 32 -4.95 -0.10 -8.22
N SER A 33 -6.28 -0.20 -8.30
CA SER A 33 -6.98 -1.47 -8.48
C SER A 33 -6.72 -2.14 -9.83
N SER A 34 -6.19 -1.41 -10.81
CA SER A 34 -5.79 -1.95 -12.11
C SER A 34 -4.36 -2.49 -12.13
N LEU A 35 -3.56 -2.21 -11.08
CA LEU A 35 -2.17 -2.63 -11.02
C LEU A 35 -2.04 -3.97 -10.31
N TYR A 36 -1.87 -5.02 -11.12
CA TYR A 36 -1.73 -6.39 -10.65
C TYR A 36 -0.51 -7.05 -11.25
N ARG A 37 0.12 -7.92 -10.47
CA ARG A 37 1.01 -8.93 -11.02
C ARG A 37 0.14 -10.06 -11.53
N MET A 38 0.19 -10.26 -12.85
CA MET A 38 -0.57 -11.33 -13.50
C MET A 38 0.11 -12.66 -13.22
N GLY A 39 -0.66 -13.61 -12.72
CA GLY A 39 -0.23 -15.01 -12.69
C GLY A 39 -0.01 -15.48 -14.13
N ARG A 40 0.91 -16.41 -14.34
CA ARG A 40 1.02 -17.05 -15.65
C ARG A 40 -0.30 -17.76 -15.94
N THR A 41 -0.92 -17.42 -17.07
CA THR A 41 -2.11 -18.12 -17.56
C THR A 41 -1.69 -19.55 -17.90
N THR A 42 -1.80 -20.44 -16.94
CA THR A 42 -1.53 -21.86 -17.13
C THR A 42 -2.86 -22.58 -17.23
N VAL A 43 -2.98 -23.43 -18.23
CA VAL A 43 -4.12 -24.33 -18.33
C VAL A 43 -4.08 -25.26 -17.12
N VAL A 44 -5.12 -25.20 -16.29
CA VAL A 44 -5.23 -26.10 -15.13
C VAL A 44 -5.33 -27.54 -15.63
N PRO A 45 -4.43 -28.45 -15.19
CA PRO A 45 -4.52 -29.85 -15.56
C PRO A 45 -5.85 -30.45 -15.11
N ASP A 46 -6.41 -31.32 -15.91
CA ASP A 46 -7.55 -32.12 -15.51
C ASP A 46 -7.13 -33.09 -14.39
N VAL A 47 -7.81 -33.00 -13.27
CA VAL A 47 -7.67 -33.88 -12.10
C VAL A 47 -9.03 -34.42 -11.66
N SER A 48 -9.99 -34.49 -12.60
CA SER A 48 -11.35 -34.98 -12.31
C SER A 48 -11.38 -36.41 -11.78
N GLU A 49 -10.36 -37.21 -12.09
CA GLU A 49 -10.19 -38.58 -11.62
C GLU A 49 -10.15 -38.72 -10.09
N VAL A 50 -9.72 -37.67 -9.36
CA VAL A 50 -9.68 -37.71 -7.88
C VAL A 50 -10.98 -37.22 -7.21
N MET A 51 -11.94 -36.71 -7.96
CA MET A 51 -13.19 -36.18 -7.40
C MET A 51 -14.01 -37.21 -6.63
N PRO A 52 -14.14 -38.48 -7.06
CA PRO A 52 -14.83 -39.50 -6.25
C PRO A 52 -14.23 -39.69 -4.87
N GLU A 53 -12.91 -39.64 -4.75
CA GLU A 53 -12.22 -39.74 -3.44
C GLU A 53 -12.58 -38.54 -2.56
N VAL A 54 -12.55 -37.33 -3.11
CA VAL A 54 -12.93 -36.10 -2.38
C VAL A 54 -14.35 -36.23 -1.83
N VAL A 55 -15.30 -36.68 -2.66
CA VAL A 55 -16.71 -36.84 -2.25
C VAL A 55 -16.84 -37.86 -1.13
N ASN A 56 -16.17 -39.02 -1.23
CA ASN A 56 -16.19 -40.03 -0.19
C ASN A 56 -15.63 -39.50 1.14
N LEU A 57 -14.47 -38.84 1.12
CA LEU A 57 -13.87 -38.24 2.30
C LEU A 57 -14.75 -37.17 2.96
N VAL A 58 -15.46 -36.37 2.16
CA VAL A 58 -16.40 -35.39 2.67
C VAL A 58 -17.59 -36.06 3.34
N ASN A 59 -18.16 -37.13 2.73
CA ASN A 59 -19.26 -37.90 3.30
C ASN A 59 -18.86 -38.61 4.60
N ASP A 60 -17.60 -39.05 4.71
CA ASP A 60 -17.04 -39.69 5.91
C ASP A 60 -16.64 -38.66 6.99
N GLY A 61 -16.78 -37.35 6.74
CA GLY A 61 -16.40 -36.28 7.67
C GLY A 61 -14.89 -36.01 7.73
N GLU A 62 -14.10 -36.59 6.84
CA GLU A 62 -12.64 -36.45 6.79
C GLU A 62 -12.18 -35.20 6.04
N PHE A 63 -12.68 -34.03 6.41
CA PHE A 63 -12.48 -32.76 5.70
C PHE A 63 -11.00 -32.35 5.55
N LEU A 64 -10.17 -32.64 6.56
CA LEU A 64 -8.73 -32.33 6.53
C LEU A 64 -7.97 -33.15 5.49
N ARG A 65 -8.45 -34.34 5.17
CA ARG A 65 -7.91 -35.16 4.09
C ARG A 65 -8.45 -34.73 2.75
N ALA A 66 -9.76 -34.51 2.66
CA ALA A 66 -10.43 -34.07 1.44
C ALA A 66 -9.81 -32.82 0.83
N GLN A 67 -9.47 -31.82 1.64
CA GLN A 67 -8.89 -30.54 1.17
C GLN A 67 -7.48 -30.69 0.57
N LYS A 68 -6.79 -31.80 0.77
CA LYS A 68 -5.44 -32.05 0.23
C LYS A 68 -5.44 -32.79 -1.09
N VAL A 69 -6.48 -33.55 -1.39
CA VAL A 69 -6.52 -34.46 -2.56
C VAL A 69 -6.31 -33.72 -3.88
N ILE A 70 -7.05 -32.63 -4.10
CA ILE A 70 -6.94 -31.84 -5.36
C ILE A 70 -5.59 -31.12 -5.44
N PRO A 71 -5.11 -30.40 -4.41
CA PRO A 71 -3.78 -29.79 -4.44
C PRO A 71 -2.65 -30.79 -4.69
N ASP A 72 -2.71 -31.97 -4.08
CA ASP A 72 -1.70 -33.02 -4.26
C ASP A 72 -1.73 -33.60 -5.68
N ALA A 73 -2.92 -33.83 -6.26
CA ALA A 73 -3.09 -34.25 -7.64
C ALA A 73 -2.58 -33.21 -8.66
N LEU A 74 -2.83 -31.93 -8.42
CA LEU A 74 -2.28 -30.84 -9.22
C LEU A 74 -0.76 -30.77 -9.11
N ALA A 75 -0.22 -30.90 -7.90
CA ALA A 75 1.22 -30.89 -7.65
C ALA A 75 1.91 -32.09 -8.35
N ALA A 76 1.28 -33.26 -8.36
CA ALA A 76 1.78 -34.46 -9.07
C ALA A 76 1.87 -34.22 -10.61
N LYS A 77 1.04 -33.31 -11.16
CA LYS A 77 1.11 -32.88 -12.55
C LYS A 77 2.00 -31.62 -12.74
N ASN A 78 2.87 -31.31 -11.77
CA ASN A 78 3.77 -30.16 -11.74
C ASN A 78 3.02 -28.81 -11.86
N PHE A 79 1.76 -28.78 -11.44
CA PHE A 79 0.97 -27.56 -11.42
C PHE A 79 0.91 -27.00 -10.01
N ARG A 80 1.30 -25.73 -9.88
CA ARG A 80 1.09 -24.94 -8.66
C ARG A 80 0.30 -23.69 -9.04
N PRO A 81 -0.89 -23.50 -8.44
CA PRO A 81 -1.64 -22.28 -8.66
C PRO A 81 -0.77 -21.07 -8.25
N GLN A 82 -0.60 -20.12 -9.16
CA GLN A 82 -0.03 -18.82 -8.84
C GLN A 82 -1.20 -17.87 -8.67
N ALA A 83 -1.36 -17.34 -7.47
CA ALA A 83 -2.35 -16.30 -7.24
C ALA A 83 -1.86 -14.99 -7.86
N GLU A 84 -2.74 -14.33 -8.58
CA GLU A 84 -2.58 -12.94 -8.94
C GLU A 84 -2.63 -12.09 -7.66
N TYR A 85 -1.82 -11.07 -7.58
CA TYR A 85 -1.84 -10.18 -6.43
C TYR A 85 -1.66 -8.72 -6.84
N PRO A 86 -2.29 -7.79 -6.09
CA PRO A 86 -2.13 -6.37 -6.36
C PRO A 86 -0.69 -5.95 -6.11
N LEU A 87 -0.15 -5.18 -7.06
CA LEU A 87 1.11 -4.48 -6.88
C LEU A 87 0.82 -3.13 -6.23
N PRO A 88 1.61 -2.72 -5.23
CA PRO A 88 1.53 -1.35 -4.75
C PRO A 88 2.05 -0.38 -5.82
N LEU A 89 1.34 0.75 -5.97
CA LEU A 89 1.71 1.78 -6.93
C LEU A 89 2.98 2.51 -6.50
N ALA A 90 2.98 3.04 -5.28
CA ALA A 90 4.09 3.77 -4.70
C ALA A 90 3.94 3.88 -3.17
N GLU A 91 5.01 4.23 -2.50
CA GLU A 91 5.03 4.60 -1.10
C GLU A 91 5.47 6.05 -0.95
N LEU A 92 4.65 6.85 -0.29
CA LEU A 92 4.97 8.21 0.12
C LEU A 92 5.55 8.16 1.53
N ASN A 93 6.79 8.60 1.69
CA ASN A 93 7.46 8.67 2.99
C ASN A 93 7.60 10.13 3.42
N LEU A 94 7.22 10.44 4.67
CA LEU A 94 7.44 11.73 5.28
C LEU A 94 8.30 11.57 6.54
N HIS A 95 9.45 12.20 6.54
CA HIS A 95 10.26 12.37 7.73
C HIS A 95 9.95 13.74 8.35
N LEU A 96 9.24 13.75 9.48
CA LEU A 96 8.83 14.95 10.19
C LEU A 96 9.88 15.32 11.25
N ARG A 97 10.46 16.50 11.10
CA ARG A 97 11.53 16.98 12.00
C ARG A 97 10.91 17.63 13.23
N HIS A 98 10.86 16.88 14.32
CA HIS A 98 10.41 17.37 15.61
C HIS A 98 11.58 17.54 16.58
N ASN A 99 11.55 18.61 17.35
CA ASN A 99 12.60 18.96 18.34
C ASN A 99 12.26 18.55 19.77
N ALA A 100 11.14 17.86 19.97
CA ALA A 100 10.69 17.42 21.29
C ALA A 100 9.89 16.12 21.19
N THR A 101 9.68 15.49 22.34
CA THR A 101 8.91 14.25 22.47
C THR A 101 7.45 14.46 22.07
N THR A 102 6.90 13.49 21.36
CA THR A 102 5.48 13.46 20.98
C THR A 102 4.61 13.00 22.14
N SER A 103 3.42 13.60 22.26
CA SER A 103 2.40 13.22 23.26
C SER A 103 1.00 13.33 22.68
N GLY A 104 0.00 12.78 23.37
CA GLY A 104 -1.41 12.85 22.95
C GLY A 104 -1.66 12.25 21.55
N TYR A 105 -0.90 11.23 21.19
CA TYR A 105 -1.00 10.56 19.89
C TYR A 105 -2.35 9.88 19.73
N ARG A 106 -2.99 10.10 18.58
CA ARG A 106 -4.26 9.50 18.21
C ARG A 106 -4.35 9.24 16.72
N ARG A 107 -4.90 8.08 16.35
CA ARG A 107 -5.34 7.76 14.98
C ARG A 107 -6.84 7.52 14.96
N VAL A 108 -7.53 8.04 13.96
CA VAL A 108 -8.96 7.91 13.78
C VAL A 108 -9.25 7.64 12.31
N LEU A 109 -10.09 6.67 12.04
CA LEU A 109 -10.74 6.49 10.75
C LEU A 109 -12.20 6.91 10.91
N ASP A 110 -12.55 8.02 10.27
CA ASP A 110 -13.94 8.47 10.15
C ASP A 110 -14.54 7.76 8.93
N MET A 111 -15.32 6.72 9.16
CA MET A 111 -15.88 5.88 8.10
C MET A 111 -17.03 6.57 7.35
N GLU A 112 -17.71 7.52 7.98
CA GLU A 112 -18.79 8.29 7.35
C GLU A 112 -18.22 9.25 6.32
N ARG A 113 -17.12 9.92 6.66
CA ARG A 113 -16.46 10.91 5.79
C ARG A 113 -15.35 10.31 4.93
N GLY A 114 -14.93 9.08 5.20
CA GLY A 114 -13.81 8.42 4.51
C GLY A 114 -12.46 9.08 4.79
N VAL A 115 -12.26 9.64 6.00
CA VAL A 115 -11.03 10.38 6.35
C VAL A 115 -10.22 9.65 7.40
N ALA A 116 -8.95 9.41 7.10
CA ALA A 116 -7.96 8.90 8.04
C ALA A 116 -7.21 10.08 8.68
N THR A 117 -7.30 10.23 9.99
CA THR A 117 -6.67 11.33 10.75
C THR A 117 -5.60 10.79 11.69
N VAL A 118 -4.42 11.40 11.68
CA VAL A 118 -3.35 11.20 12.67
C VAL A 118 -3.10 12.52 13.39
N SER A 119 -3.15 12.54 14.71
CA SER A 119 -2.89 13.74 15.49
C SER A 119 -2.01 13.47 16.70
N TYR A 120 -1.20 14.46 17.06
CA TYR A 120 -0.29 14.40 18.21
C TYR A 120 0.19 15.82 18.58
N ASN A 121 0.82 15.97 19.74
CA ASN A 121 1.38 17.23 20.21
C ASN A 121 2.91 17.13 20.31
N VAL A 122 3.59 18.21 19.97
CA VAL A 122 5.02 18.39 20.15
C VAL A 122 5.26 19.83 20.62
N GLY A 123 5.92 20.01 21.78
CA GLY A 123 6.29 21.34 22.28
C GLY A 123 5.11 22.33 22.37
N GLY A 124 3.92 21.86 22.78
CA GLY A 124 2.72 22.71 22.89
C GLY A 124 1.99 22.96 21.56
N THR A 125 2.49 22.45 20.44
CA THR A 125 1.84 22.53 19.14
C THR A 125 1.14 21.22 18.81
N LYS A 126 -0.14 21.30 18.43
CA LYS A 126 -0.88 20.15 17.92
C LYS A 126 -0.66 20.04 16.42
N PHE A 127 -0.21 18.87 15.97
CA PHE A 127 -0.09 18.49 14.58
C PHE A 127 -1.24 17.57 14.18
N VAL A 128 -1.79 17.78 12.99
CA VAL A 128 -2.89 16.97 12.44
C VAL A 128 -2.58 16.67 10.99
N ARG A 129 -2.75 15.40 10.62
CA ARG A 129 -2.64 14.93 9.25
C ARG A 129 -3.94 14.23 8.89
N ASP A 130 -4.59 14.70 7.84
CA ASP A 130 -5.83 14.16 7.31
C ASP A 130 -5.59 13.62 5.91
N LEU A 131 -5.99 12.38 5.67
CA LEU A 131 -5.94 11.77 4.35
C LEU A 131 -7.33 11.29 3.95
N PHE A 132 -7.69 11.56 2.71
CA PHE A 132 -8.84 10.97 2.05
C PHE A 132 -8.54 10.71 0.57
N VAL A 133 -9.36 9.88 -0.07
CA VAL A 133 -9.29 9.62 -1.51
C VAL A 133 -10.53 10.18 -2.18
N SER A 134 -10.32 11.15 -3.07
CA SER A 134 -11.43 11.79 -3.82
C SER A 134 -12.04 10.81 -4.82
N ARG A 135 -13.38 10.79 -4.89
CA ARG A 135 -14.10 9.97 -5.88
C ARG A 135 -14.24 10.69 -7.22
N THR A 136 -14.28 12.00 -7.18
CA THR A 136 -14.50 12.83 -8.39
C THR A 136 -13.21 13.09 -9.14
N ASP A 137 -12.09 13.20 -8.43
CA ASP A 137 -10.82 13.64 -9.01
C ASP A 137 -9.80 12.48 -9.15
N ASP A 138 -10.15 11.28 -8.69
CA ASP A 138 -9.22 10.12 -8.65
C ASP A 138 -7.86 10.49 -8.03
N ALA A 139 -7.90 11.19 -6.91
CA ALA A 139 -6.73 11.73 -6.25
C ALA A 139 -6.70 11.37 -4.76
N VAL A 140 -5.51 11.07 -4.25
CA VAL A 140 -5.24 11.01 -2.82
C VAL A 140 -4.90 12.41 -2.33
N VAL A 141 -5.64 12.91 -1.35
CA VAL A 141 -5.39 14.20 -0.72
C VAL A 141 -4.84 13.96 0.68
N TYR A 142 -3.63 14.46 0.94
CA TYR A 142 -2.99 14.35 2.24
C TYR A 142 -2.63 15.75 2.76
N ARG A 143 -3.35 16.20 3.78
CA ARG A 143 -3.21 17.52 4.38
C ARG A 143 -2.44 17.42 5.69
N LEU A 144 -1.39 18.23 5.81
CA LEU A 144 -0.67 18.46 7.05
C LEU A 144 -1.04 19.83 7.61
N SER A 145 -1.44 19.88 8.85
CA SER A 145 -1.82 21.12 9.54
C SER A 145 -1.31 21.16 10.96
N LYS A 146 -1.28 22.36 11.54
CA LYS A 146 -0.85 22.58 12.92
C LYS A 146 -1.70 23.61 13.62
N ASN A 147 -1.75 23.53 14.94
CA ASN A 147 -2.29 24.55 15.80
C ASN A 147 -1.28 24.81 16.93
N GLY A 148 -0.70 26.00 16.97
CA GLY A 148 0.39 26.42 17.85
C GLY A 148 1.57 27.01 17.07
N ASN A 149 2.66 27.31 17.77
CA ASN A 149 3.79 28.07 17.23
C ASN A 149 4.85 27.21 16.52
N GLY A 150 4.81 25.87 16.67
CA GLY A 150 5.74 24.97 15.99
C GLY A 150 5.61 25.04 14.47
N ALA A 151 6.65 24.71 13.75
CA ALA A 151 6.64 24.64 12.29
C ALA A 151 6.36 23.21 11.79
N ILE A 152 5.73 23.06 10.62
CA ILE A 152 5.74 21.82 9.88
C ILE A 152 7.03 21.81 9.06
N SER A 153 7.98 20.98 9.47
CA SER A 153 9.23 20.75 8.75
C SER A 153 9.35 19.27 8.44
N CYS A 154 9.37 18.91 7.18
CA CYS A 154 9.46 17.52 6.77
C CYS A 154 10.24 17.37 5.46
N THR A 155 10.82 16.19 5.29
CA THR A 155 11.29 15.69 4.00
C THR A 155 10.24 14.72 3.48
N LEU A 156 9.94 14.81 2.19
CA LEU A 156 9.01 13.93 1.50
C LEU A 156 9.77 13.22 0.39
N THR A 157 9.67 11.90 0.36
CA THR A 157 10.14 11.07 -0.76
C THR A 157 9.01 10.20 -1.29
N VAL A 158 9.12 9.83 -2.54
CA VAL A 158 8.24 8.85 -3.20
C VAL A 158 9.12 7.72 -3.70
N GLU A 159 8.80 6.52 -3.27
CA GLU A 159 9.60 5.34 -3.54
C GLU A 159 8.72 4.16 -3.93
N LEU A 160 9.33 3.14 -4.48
CA LEU A 160 8.70 1.84 -4.49
C LEU A 160 8.68 1.27 -3.07
N PRO A 161 7.59 0.60 -2.67
CA PRO A 161 7.50 0.04 -1.34
C PRO A 161 8.63 -0.94 -1.08
N HIS A 162 9.50 -0.61 -0.16
CA HIS A 162 10.54 -1.53 0.31
C HIS A 162 9.85 -2.73 0.94
N ARG A 163 10.11 -3.91 0.38
CA ARG A 163 9.67 -5.23 0.83
C ARG A 163 8.66 -5.19 1.98
N VAL A 164 7.38 -5.22 1.69
CA VAL A 164 6.39 -5.61 2.69
C VAL A 164 6.86 -6.96 3.21
N ASN A 165 7.26 -6.99 4.48
CA ASN A 165 7.92 -8.13 5.10
C ASN A 165 7.12 -9.40 4.78
N ALA A 166 7.72 -10.30 4.03
CA ALA A 166 7.10 -11.40 3.29
C ALA A 166 6.33 -12.43 4.15
N ARG A 167 6.32 -12.31 5.46
CA ARG A 167 5.53 -13.21 6.33
C ARG A 167 4.03 -12.94 6.33
N THR A 168 3.58 -11.85 5.73
CA THR A 168 2.15 -11.55 5.55
C THR A 168 1.73 -11.51 4.09
N TYR A 169 2.70 -11.40 3.20
CA TYR A 169 2.63 -11.66 1.77
C TYR A 169 3.89 -12.46 1.45
N GLU A 170 3.81 -13.77 1.46
CA GLU A 170 4.93 -14.68 1.13
C GLU A 170 5.25 -14.70 -0.37
N GLY A 171 4.92 -13.63 -1.07
CA GLY A 171 5.36 -13.38 -2.44
C GLY A 171 6.51 -12.38 -2.42
N VAL A 172 7.62 -12.73 -3.01
CA VAL A 172 8.65 -11.77 -3.37
C VAL A 172 7.98 -10.80 -4.35
N CYS A 173 7.61 -9.61 -3.91
CA CYS A 173 7.30 -8.53 -4.82
C CYS A 173 8.64 -8.16 -5.46
N GLU A 174 8.97 -8.81 -6.57
CA GLU A 174 10.06 -8.37 -7.41
C GLU A 174 9.68 -7.00 -7.94
N MET A 175 10.53 -6.04 -7.64
CA MET A 175 10.30 -4.67 -8.05
C MET A 175 10.55 -4.56 -9.54
N PRO A 176 9.69 -3.84 -10.28
CA PRO A 176 9.91 -3.65 -11.71
C PRO A 176 11.24 -2.94 -11.95
N ASP A 177 11.95 -3.36 -12.99
CA ASP A 177 13.12 -2.65 -13.48
C ASP A 177 12.68 -1.30 -14.10
N GLY A 178 13.54 -0.28 -14.00
CA GLY A 178 13.29 0.98 -14.70
C GLY A 178 12.36 1.96 -14.00
N VAL A 179 12.39 1.99 -12.67
CA VAL A 179 11.72 3.06 -11.91
C VAL A 179 12.43 4.38 -12.10
N THR A 180 11.66 5.42 -12.39
CA THR A 180 12.16 6.79 -12.50
C THR A 180 11.39 7.68 -11.54
N VAL A 181 12.11 8.43 -10.70
CA VAL A 181 11.53 9.48 -9.85
C VAL A 181 12.15 10.80 -10.25
N THR A 182 11.32 11.77 -10.58
CA THR A 182 11.75 13.12 -10.95
C THR A 182 11.10 14.15 -10.04
N TYR A 183 11.85 15.21 -9.73
CA TYR A 183 11.41 16.31 -8.87
C TYR A 183 11.44 17.61 -9.67
N ASP A 184 10.32 18.34 -9.67
CA ASP A 184 10.26 19.69 -10.25
C ASP A 184 9.45 20.61 -9.32
N LYS A 185 10.12 21.57 -8.69
CA LYS A 185 9.53 22.59 -7.80
C LYS A 185 8.47 22.02 -6.83
N GLN A 186 7.22 21.88 -7.30
CA GLN A 186 6.07 21.44 -6.51
C GLN A 186 5.62 20.02 -6.86
N PHE A 187 6.30 19.35 -7.76
CA PHE A 187 5.88 18.04 -8.24
C PHE A 187 6.93 16.99 -8.00
N VAL A 188 6.47 15.83 -7.59
CA VAL A 188 7.23 14.58 -7.60
C VAL A 188 6.51 13.64 -8.54
N CYS A 189 7.20 13.24 -9.60
CA CYS A 189 6.68 12.29 -10.59
C CYS A 189 7.40 10.97 -10.43
N PHE A 190 6.62 9.92 -10.26
CA PHE A 190 7.07 8.54 -10.19
C PHE A 190 6.56 7.82 -11.44
N ALA A 191 7.42 7.11 -12.13
CA ALA A 191 7.05 6.28 -13.27
C ALA A 191 7.76 4.93 -13.20
N ALA A 192 7.05 3.88 -13.57
CA ALA A 192 7.55 2.52 -13.64
C ALA A 192 6.84 1.74 -14.75
N ARG A 193 7.36 0.58 -15.08
CA ARG A 193 6.77 -0.35 -16.03
C ARG A 193 6.40 -1.65 -15.35
N ASN A 194 5.23 -2.15 -15.63
CA ASN A 194 4.81 -3.48 -15.19
C ASN A 194 5.41 -4.52 -16.14
N ASP A 195 6.31 -5.34 -15.65
CA ASP A 195 7.04 -6.33 -16.47
C ASP A 195 6.13 -7.44 -17.01
N ASP A 196 5.07 -7.79 -16.28
CA ASP A 196 4.15 -8.86 -16.69
C ASP A 196 3.24 -8.42 -17.85
N THR A 197 2.80 -7.17 -17.84
CA THR A 197 1.85 -6.63 -18.83
C THR A 197 2.49 -5.73 -19.87
N GLY A 198 3.71 -5.24 -19.61
CA GLY A 198 4.38 -4.23 -20.40
C GLY A 198 3.74 -2.84 -20.31
N ALA A 199 2.76 -2.64 -19.43
CA ALA A 199 2.08 -1.36 -19.26
C ALA A 199 2.90 -0.40 -18.41
N ASP A 200 2.98 0.86 -18.83
CA ASP A 200 3.55 1.91 -18.02
C ASP A 200 2.53 2.40 -16.99
N TYR A 201 3.00 2.67 -15.78
CA TYR A 201 2.19 3.24 -14.71
C TYR A 201 2.98 4.28 -13.93
N GLY A 202 2.28 5.13 -13.19
CA GLY A 202 2.96 6.16 -12.41
C GLY A 202 2.03 6.98 -11.56
N MET A 203 2.63 7.91 -10.82
CA MET A 203 1.97 8.82 -9.93
C MET A 203 2.58 10.21 -10.05
N VAL A 204 1.74 11.23 -9.97
CA VAL A 204 2.16 12.62 -9.82
C VAL A 204 1.71 13.11 -8.45
N CYS A 205 2.67 13.49 -7.62
CA CYS A 205 2.41 14.11 -6.33
C CYS A 205 2.63 15.62 -6.46
N LYS A 206 1.59 16.42 -6.23
CA LYS A 206 1.70 17.87 -6.13
C LYS A 206 1.76 18.30 -4.67
N ILE A 207 2.78 19.09 -4.34
CA ILE A 207 2.95 19.64 -3.00
C ILE A 207 2.56 21.12 -3.05
N SER A 208 1.62 21.53 -2.18
CA SER A 208 1.11 22.91 -2.12
C SER A 208 1.33 23.47 -0.71
N PRO A 209 2.47 24.13 -0.43
CA PRO A 209 2.71 24.75 0.86
C PRO A 209 1.83 25.98 1.03
N LEU A 210 1.14 26.07 2.17
CA LEU A 210 0.44 27.27 2.62
C LEU A 210 1.34 28.09 3.56
N GLY A 211 2.22 28.88 2.98
CA GLY A 211 3.32 29.54 3.68
C GLY A 211 4.58 28.66 3.75
N GLY A 212 5.69 29.27 4.17
CA GLY A 212 6.99 28.58 4.25
C GLY A 212 7.69 28.44 2.89
N THR A 213 8.71 27.61 2.87
CA THR A 213 9.56 27.37 1.69
C THR A 213 9.67 25.89 1.42
N MET A 214 9.83 25.53 0.15
CA MET A 214 10.06 24.17 -0.29
C MET A 214 11.22 24.16 -1.28
N ARG A 215 12.03 23.11 -1.24
CA ARG A 215 13.10 22.85 -2.20
C ARG A 215 13.12 21.39 -2.58
N ALA A 216 13.49 21.11 -3.80
CA ALA A 216 13.86 19.76 -4.22
C ALA A 216 15.34 19.54 -3.85
N GLU A 217 15.62 18.38 -3.28
CA GLU A 217 17.00 17.88 -3.07
C GLU A 217 17.14 16.66 -3.97
N THR A 218 18.17 16.65 -4.79
CA THR A 218 18.61 15.46 -5.54
C THR A 218 19.82 14.91 -4.83
N ASP A 219 19.76 13.65 -4.42
CA ASP A 219 20.92 12.91 -3.94
C ASP A 219 21.93 12.67 -5.05
#